data_5391175adef4cca2b9a9fdcc9d1e2142
#
_entry.id   5391175adef4cca2b9a9fdcc9d1e2142
#
_cell.length_a   1.000
_cell.length_b   1.000
_cell.length_c   1.000
_cell.angle_alpha   90.00
_cell.angle_beta   90.00
_cell.angle_gamma   90.00
#
_symmetry.space_group_name_H-M   'P 1'
#
loop_
_entity.id
_entity.type
_entity.pdbx_description
1 polymer ?
#
loop_
_entity_poly.entity_id
_entity_poly.type
_entity_poly.pdbx_seq_one_letter_code
_entity_poly.pdbx_strand_id
1 'polypeptide(L)'
;EETLLKDTAGVFRDPDVHFDGKHILFAWKKSQKEDDFHLYEMEMPSRKLKQITSGLGFADIEPIYLPDENILFNSTRNGSAVDCWTVEVSNLYLCDREGRYMRQVGFDQVHTSNPTLLDDGRVVYTRWEYNDRGQVFMQPLCQMNPDGTGQAEYYGGNSFFPTTVTHTRQIPGTRKVMATILGHHTPQHGKLCIIDPEAGRDENEGVMLVAPLHRPEAVKVDTYGQFGDQFQHPYPLNEEEFLISYTPLGYHVGHPMEFSIYWMRTIGFGCQHILQSASSASRT
;
A
#
# COMPACT_ATOMS: atom_id res chain seq x y z
N GLU A 1 -10.21 -20.39 -9.99
CA GLU A 1 -8.99 -19.59 -10.20
C GLU A 1 -8.67 -19.49 -11.69
N GLU A 2 -8.35 -18.32 -12.18
CA GLU A 2 -7.99 -18.06 -13.57
C GLU A 2 -6.78 -17.13 -13.63
N THR A 3 -5.72 -17.52 -14.35
CA THR A 3 -4.57 -16.67 -14.60
C THR A 3 -4.90 -15.66 -15.70
N LEU A 4 -4.95 -14.37 -15.36
CA LEU A 4 -5.25 -13.28 -16.30
C LEU A 4 -4.04 -12.90 -17.14
N LEU A 5 -2.87 -12.84 -16.52
CA LEU A 5 -1.60 -12.46 -17.16
C LEU A 5 -0.46 -13.23 -16.53
N LYS A 6 0.50 -13.67 -17.35
CA LYS A 6 1.71 -14.36 -16.89
C LYS A 6 2.93 -13.81 -17.61
N ASP A 7 3.92 -13.43 -16.84
CA ASP A 7 5.24 -13.05 -17.30
C ASP A 7 6.29 -13.70 -16.39
N THR A 8 7.27 -14.35 -16.97
CA THR A 8 8.35 -15.03 -16.22
C THR A 8 9.62 -14.18 -16.10
N ALA A 9 9.70 -13.09 -16.86
CA ALA A 9 10.84 -12.18 -16.88
C ALA A 9 10.58 -10.90 -16.08
N GLY A 10 9.33 -10.54 -15.96
CA GLY A 10 8.89 -9.29 -15.33
C GLY A 10 8.28 -9.47 -13.94
N VAL A 11 7.82 -8.35 -13.40
CA VAL A 11 7.16 -8.27 -12.09
C VAL A 11 5.90 -7.42 -12.21
N PHE A 12 4.80 -7.91 -11.66
CA PHE A 12 3.54 -7.16 -11.51
C PHE A 12 3.35 -6.75 -10.07
N ARG A 13 2.77 -5.56 -9.85
CA ARG A 13 2.40 -5.09 -8.52
C ARG A 13 1.20 -4.14 -8.56
N ASP A 14 0.60 -3.91 -7.40
CA ASP A 14 -0.37 -2.88 -7.09
C ASP A 14 -1.60 -2.88 -8.02
N PRO A 15 -2.34 -3.99 -8.13
CA PRO A 15 -3.54 -4.00 -8.93
C PRO A 15 -4.66 -3.19 -8.29
N ASP A 16 -5.36 -2.39 -9.10
CA ASP A 16 -6.58 -1.68 -8.73
C ASP A 16 -7.68 -1.95 -9.75
N VAL A 17 -8.90 -2.18 -9.29
CA VAL A 17 -10.04 -2.51 -10.16
C VAL A 17 -10.89 -1.26 -10.34
N HIS A 18 -11.15 -0.90 -11.59
CA HIS A 18 -12.00 0.22 -11.94
C HIS A 18 -13.44 0.01 -11.45
N PHE A 19 -14.15 1.10 -11.16
CA PHE A 19 -15.52 1.11 -10.62
C PHE A 19 -16.55 0.37 -11.52
N ASP A 20 -16.26 0.22 -12.81
CA ASP A 20 -17.11 -0.55 -13.74
C ASP A 20 -16.92 -2.07 -13.65
N GLY A 21 -15.92 -2.53 -12.88
CA GLY A 21 -15.54 -3.95 -12.74
C GLY A 21 -14.97 -4.58 -14.00
N LYS A 22 -14.63 -3.79 -15.05
CA LYS A 22 -14.17 -4.29 -16.35
C LYS A 22 -12.75 -3.90 -16.70
N HIS A 23 -12.10 -3.05 -15.91
CA HIS A 23 -10.73 -2.65 -16.13
C HIS A 23 -9.90 -2.92 -14.87
N ILE A 24 -8.67 -3.34 -15.08
CA ILE A 24 -7.70 -3.58 -14.02
C ILE A 24 -6.46 -2.77 -14.35
N LEU A 25 -6.11 -1.86 -13.45
CA LEU A 25 -4.91 -1.04 -13.50
C LEU A 25 -3.82 -1.69 -12.65
N PHE A 26 -2.58 -1.66 -13.08
CA PHE A 26 -1.45 -2.24 -12.34
C PHE A 26 -0.12 -1.66 -12.82
N ALA A 27 0.91 -1.80 -11.99
CA ALA A 27 2.28 -1.51 -12.38
C ALA A 27 2.98 -2.79 -12.86
N TRP A 28 3.69 -2.69 -13.99
CA TRP A 28 4.42 -3.79 -14.58
C TRP A 28 5.83 -3.37 -15.01
N LYS A 29 6.81 -4.10 -14.53
CA LYS A 29 8.19 -4.05 -14.97
C LYS A 29 8.46 -5.30 -15.81
N LYS A 30 8.61 -5.14 -17.13
CA LYS A 30 8.72 -6.26 -18.09
C LYS A 30 10.07 -6.96 -18.05
N SER A 31 11.11 -6.26 -17.61
CA SER A 31 12.46 -6.83 -17.47
C SER A 31 13.06 -6.36 -16.14
N GLN A 32 13.59 -7.27 -15.36
CA GLN A 32 14.21 -6.91 -14.07
C GLN A 32 15.51 -6.10 -14.23
N LYS A 33 16.11 -6.11 -15.41
CA LYS A 33 17.42 -5.47 -15.68
C LYS A 33 17.34 -4.24 -16.58
N GLU A 34 16.39 -4.23 -17.51
CA GLU A 34 16.38 -3.30 -18.65
C GLU A 34 15.14 -2.42 -18.72
N ASP A 35 14.27 -2.51 -17.71
CA ASP A 35 13.02 -1.77 -17.66
C ASP A 35 12.75 -1.24 -16.26
N ASP A 36 11.86 -0.25 -16.16
CA ASP A 36 11.30 0.28 -14.92
C ASP A 36 9.84 -0.11 -14.80
N PHE A 37 9.23 0.14 -13.64
CA PHE A 37 7.80 -0.05 -13.50
C PHE A 37 7.02 1.03 -14.24
N HIS A 38 6.06 0.62 -15.04
CA HIS A 38 5.13 1.51 -15.72
C HIS A 38 3.69 1.04 -15.53
N LEU A 39 2.73 1.96 -15.72
CA LEU A 39 1.32 1.67 -15.54
C LEU A 39 0.73 1.05 -16.80
N TYR A 40 -0.07 0.01 -16.56
CA TYR A 40 -0.82 -0.71 -17.57
C TYR A 40 -2.27 -0.88 -17.16
N GLU A 41 -3.15 -0.87 -18.10
CA GLU A 41 -4.57 -1.17 -17.95
C GLU A 41 -4.93 -2.42 -18.76
N MET A 42 -5.67 -3.33 -18.14
CA MET A 42 -6.24 -4.51 -18.80
C MET A 42 -7.76 -4.38 -18.87
N GLU A 43 -8.34 -4.51 -20.05
CA GLU A 43 -9.78 -4.57 -20.26
C GLU A 43 -10.30 -6.00 -20.12
N MET A 44 -11.38 -6.21 -19.37
CA MET A 44 -12.01 -7.50 -19.16
C MET A 44 -13.35 -7.60 -19.94
N PRO A 45 -13.69 -8.77 -20.51
CA PRO A 45 -12.97 -10.03 -20.51
C PRO A 45 -11.95 -10.18 -21.66
N SER A 46 -11.80 -9.16 -22.52
CA SER A 46 -10.95 -9.23 -23.73
C SER A 46 -9.48 -9.46 -23.42
N ARG A 47 -9.04 -9.10 -22.22
CA ARG A 47 -7.63 -9.09 -21.75
C ARG A 47 -6.72 -8.19 -22.60
N LYS A 48 -7.32 -7.25 -23.31
CA LYS A 48 -6.55 -6.27 -24.08
C LYS A 48 -5.75 -5.39 -23.12
N LEU A 49 -4.45 -5.29 -23.37
CA LEU A 49 -3.53 -4.47 -22.60
C LEU A 49 -3.31 -3.11 -23.25
N LYS A 50 -3.27 -2.09 -22.43
CA LYS A 50 -2.92 -0.72 -22.79
C LYS A 50 -1.82 -0.24 -21.83
N GLN A 51 -0.72 0.23 -22.39
CA GLN A 51 0.32 0.92 -21.60
C GLN A 51 -0.09 2.38 -21.40
N ILE A 52 -0.09 2.84 -20.14
CA ILE A 52 -0.49 4.19 -19.76
C ILE A 52 0.74 5.10 -19.66
N THR A 53 1.80 4.64 -18.99
CA THR A 53 3.02 5.41 -18.81
C THR A 53 4.23 4.67 -19.38
N SER A 54 5.26 5.41 -19.75
CA SER A 54 6.51 4.88 -20.32
C SER A 54 7.67 5.85 -20.08
N GLY A 55 8.88 5.36 -20.16
CA GLY A 55 10.10 6.15 -20.00
C GLY A 55 11.24 5.28 -19.47
N LEU A 56 12.38 5.89 -19.20
CA LEU A 56 13.54 5.24 -18.58
C LEU A 56 14.06 6.09 -17.44
N GLY A 57 14.59 5.44 -16.40
CA GLY A 57 15.21 6.10 -15.26
C GLY A 57 14.21 6.61 -14.22
N PHE A 58 12.97 6.13 -14.24
CA PHE A 58 11.97 6.36 -13.19
C PHE A 58 10.95 5.23 -13.19
N ALA A 59 10.38 4.98 -12.02
CA ALA A 59 9.32 4.00 -11.80
C ALA A 59 7.98 4.70 -11.53
N ASP A 60 6.90 4.16 -12.11
CA ASP A 60 5.51 4.50 -11.82
C ASP A 60 4.85 3.30 -11.16
N ILE A 61 4.36 3.46 -9.93
CA ILE A 61 3.87 2.39 -9.06
C ILE A 61 2.62 2.83 -8.28
N GLU A 62 1.96 1.87 -7.66
CA GLU A 62 0.84 2.08 -6.75
C GLU A 62 -0.30 2.92 -7.36
N PRO A 63 -0.77 2.59 -8.57
CA PRO A 63 -1.82 3.35 -9.20
C PRO A 63 -3.19 3.04 -8.59
N ILE A 64 -4.04 4.07 -8.53
CA ILE A 64 -5.47 3.95 -8.23
C ILE A 64 -6.30 4.75 -9.22
N TYR A 65 -7.53 4.28 -9.48
CA TYR A 65 -8.53 5.06 -10.21
C TYR A 65 -9.16 6.12 -9.31
N LEU A 66 -9.44 7.28 -9.89
CA LEU A 66 -10.20 8.34 -9.25
C LEU A 66 -11.62 8.43 -9.85
N PRO A 67 -12.60 9.01 -9.13
CA PRO A 67 -13.98 9.10 -9.60
C PRO A 67 -14.17 9.93 -10.88
N ASP A 68 -13.23 10.80 -11.21
CA ASP A 68 -13.21 11.65 -12.39
C ASP A 68 -12.50 11.00 -13.60
N GLU A 69 -12.29 9.67 -13.56
CA GLU A 69 -11.61 8.87 -14.58
C GLU A 69 -10.09 9.16 -14.69
N ASN A 70 -9.53 9.94 -13.80
CA ASN A 70 -8.09 10.12 -13.71
C ASN A 70 -7.43 8.96 -12.96
N ILE A 71 -6.10 8.85 -13.10
CA ILE A 71 -5.26 7.89 -12.41
C ILE A 71 -4.31 8.66 -11.49
N LEU A 72 -4.34 8.35 -10.21
CA LEU A 72 -3.35 8.80 -9.23
C LEU A 72 -2.35 7.68 -8.99
N PHE A 73 -1.08 8.00 -8.89
CA PHE A 73 -0.01 7.01 -8.73
C PHE A 73 1.24 7.62 -8.09
N ASN A 74 2.11 6.79 -7.56
CA ASN A 74 3.43 7.21 -7.12
C ASN A 74 4.45 7.09 -8.26
N SER A 75 5.36 8.07 -8.33
CA SER A 75 6.44 8.08 -9.33
C SER A 75 7.74 8.62 -8.77
N THR A 76 8.85 8.05 -9.21
CA THR A 76 10.20 8.53 -8.88
C THR A 76 10.74 9.56 -9.86
N ARG A 77 9.92 10.04 -10.82
CA ARG A 77 10.31 11.01 -11.86
C ARG A 77 10.71 12.40 -11.36
N ASN A 78 10.47 12.70 -10.08
CA ASN A 78 10.94 13.92 -9.43
C ASN A 78 12.47 13.99 -9.30
N GLY A 79 13.18 12.85 -9.44
CA GLY A 79 14.64 12.78 -9.45
C GLY A 79 15.31 13.07 -8.10
N SER A 80 14.57 12.97 -6.99
CA SER A 80 15.12 13.12 -5.63
C SER A 80 15.54 11.78 -5.07
N ALA A 81 16.44 11.80 -4.08
CA ALA A 81 16.84 10.63 -3.31
C ALA A 81 16.63 10.87 -1.81
N VAL A 82 16.48 9.79 -1.05
CA VAL A 82 16.43 9.84 0.41
C VAL A 82 17.77 10.30 0.97
N ASP A 83 17.76 11.20 1.95
CA ASP A 83 18.96 11.82 2.51
C ASP A 83 20.02 10.85 3.03
N CYS A 84 19.60 9.71 3.56
CA CYS A 84 20.51 8.72 4.14
C CYS A 84 20.89 7.56 3.20
N TRP A 85 20.31 7.48 2.02
CA TRP A 85 20.53 6.36 1.09
C TRP A 85 20.27 6.74 -0.36
N THR A 86 20.81 5.98 -1.30
CA THR A 86 20.64 6.21 -2.74
C THR A 86 19.32 5.67 -3.31
N VAL A 87 18.27 5.62 -2.49
CA VAL A 87 16.93 5.22 -2.91
C VAL A 87 16.19 6.44 -3.46
N GLU A 88 15.64 6.28 -4.66
CA GLU A 88 14.85 7.32 -5.31
C GLU A 88 13.54 7.56 -4.58
N VAL A 89 13.20 8.83 -4.37
CA VAL A 89 11.95 9.23 -3.72
C VAL A 89 10.78 9.11 -4.68
N SER A 90 9.71 8.45 -4.25
CA SER A 90 8.42 8.45 -4.95
C SER A 90 7.48 9.49 -4.37
N ASN A 91 6.81 10.23 -5.25
CA ASN A 91 5.77 11.19 -4.90
C ASN A 91 4.53 11.00 -5.77
N LEU A 92 3.40 11.59 -5.36
CA LEU A 92 2.12 11.44 -6.02
C LEU A 92 2.02 12.25 -7.31
N TYR A 93 1.59 11.60 -8.37
CA TYR A 93 1.33 12.14 -9.69
C TYR A 93 -0.09 11.80 -10.15
N LEU A 94 -0.61 12.62 -11.06
CA LEU A 94 -1.93 12.48 -11.66
C LEU A 94 -1.81 12.49 -13.18
N CYS A 95 -2.56 11.64 -13.87
CA CYS A 95 -2.76 11.69 -15.32
C CYS A 95 -4.17 11.21 -15.70
N ASP A 96 -4.57 11.40 -16.96
CA ASP A 96 -5.77 10.75 -17.48
C ASP A 96 -5.49 9.27 -17.85
N ARG A 97 -6.52 8.52 -18.21
CA ARG A 97 -6.38 7.08 -18.58
C ARG A 97 -5.58 6.85 -19.87
N GLU A 98 -5.25 7.91 -20.63
CA GLU A 98 -4.34 7.88 -21.79
C GLU A 98 -2.91 8.27 -21.43
N GLY A 99 -2.61 8.52 -20.14
CA GLY A 99 -1.29 8.97 -19.67
C GLY A 99 -0.98 10.43 -20.03
N ARG A 100 -1.99 11.22 -20.40
CA ARG A 100 -1.85 12.64 -20.76
C ARG A 100 -2.11 13.53 -19.54
N TYR A 101 -1.80 14.81 -19.66
CA TYR A 101 -1.99 15.84 -18.62
C TYR A 101 -1.29 15.49 -17.30
N MET A 102 -0.17 14.79 -17.42
CA MET A 102 0.60 14.34 -16.27
C MET A 102 1.10 15.52 -15.45
N ARG A 103 0.85 15.48 -14.15
CA ARG A 103 1.31 16.51 -13.21
C ARG A 103 1.59 15.90 -11.83
N GLN A 104 2.57 16.47 -11.15
CA GLN A 104 2.85 16.18 -9.75
C GLN A 104 1.78 16.83 -8.86
N VAL A 105 1.30 16.11 -7.87
CA VAL A 105 0.31 16.57 -6.87
C VAL A 105 0.80 16.38 -5.44
N GLY A 106 1.80 15.54 -5.21
CA GLY A 106 2.55 15.43 -3.96
C GLY A 106 3.94 16.04 -4.12
N PHE A 107 4.39 16.83 -3.14
CA PHE A 107 5.67 17.55 -3.16
C PHE A 107 6.46 17.27 -1.87
N ASP A 108 6.39 16.04 -1.40
CA ASP A 108 7.00 15.63 -0.16
C ASP A 108 8.50 15.38 -0.36
N GLN A 109 9.27 15.66 0.69
CA GLN A 109 10.73 15.52 0.65
C GLN A 109 11.17 14.08 0.46
N VAL A 110 10.46 13.14 1.11
CA VAL A 110 10.69 11.70 1.02
C VAL A 110 9.43 10.98 0.54
N HIS A 111 9.38 9.65 0.63
CA HIS A 111 8.32 8.87 0.02
C HIS A 111 6.90 9.22 0.47
N THR A 112 6.01 9.27 -0.49
CA THR A 112 4.60 8.93 -0.31
C THR A 112 4.38 7.52 -0.84
N SER A 113 3.42 6.77 -0.26
CA SER A 113 3.12 5.40 -0.68
C SER A 113 1.68 4.99 -0.37
N ASN A 114 1.25 3.92 -1.02
CA ASN A 114 -0.01 3.24 -0.79
C ASN A 114 -1.24 4.17 -0.79
N PRO A 115 -1.45 5.01 -1.82
CA PRO A 115 -2.65 5.81 -1.92
C PRO A 115 -3.89 4.91 -1.99
N THR A 116 -4.97 5.35 -1.36
CA THR A 116 -6.28 4.70 -1.43
C THR A 116 -7.39 5.74 -1.44
N LEU A 117 -8.44 5.47 -2.21
CA LEU A 117 -9.61 6.33 -2.27
C LEU A 117 -10.56 6.01 -1.10
N LEU A 118 -11.08 7.05 -0.46
CA LEU A 118 -12.14 6.95 0.52
C LEU A 118 -13.52 7.14 -0.13
N ASP A 119 -14.58 6.64 0.51
CA ASP A 119 -15.97 6.74 0.03
C ASP A 119 -16.43 8.20 -0.16
N ASP A 120 -15.82 9.15 0.55
CA ASP A 120 -16.10 10.58 0.43
C ASP A 120 -15.32 11.28 -0.68
N GLY A 121 -14.52 10.54 -1.44
CA GLY A 121 -13.75 11.00 -2.58
C GLY A 121 -12.37 11.53 -2.23
N ARG A 122 -11.98 11.62 -0.96
CA ARG A 122 -10.61 11.96 -0.57
C ARG A 122 -9.66 10.78 -0.81
N VAL A 123 -8.39 11.08 -0.94
CA VAL A 123 -7.31 10.10 -0.99
C VAL A 123 -6.59 10.08 0.34
N VAL A 124 -6.37 8.89 0.90
CA VAL A 124 -5.47 8.67 2.04
C VAL A 124 -4.23 7.97 1.54
N TYR A 125 -3.08 8.35 2.05
CA TYR A 125 -1.79 7.79 1.67
C TYR A 125 -0.82 7.81 2.85
N THR A 126 0.16 6.93 2.83
CA THR A 126 1.27 6.94 3.79
C THR A 126 2.28 8.00 3.37
N ARG A 127 2.69 8.86 4.30
CA ARG A 127 3.70 9.89 4.07
C ARG A 127 4.87 9.69 5.04
N TRP A 128 6.06 9.58 4.51
CA TRP A 128 7.24 9.49 5.35
C TRP A 128 7.70 10.88 5.82
N GLU A 129 7.82 11.06 7.12
CA GLU A 129 8.34 12.27 7.76
C GLU A 129 9.75 11.99 8.26
N TYR A 130 10.76 12.54 7.59
CA TYR A 130 12.15 12.18 7.89
C TYR A 130 12.90 13.22 8.73
N ASN A 131 12.64 14.51 8.54
CA ASN A 131 13.60 15.53 8.96
C ASN A 131 13.38 16.15 10.32
N ASP A 132 12.16 16.48 10.69
CA ASP A 132 11.92 17.39 11.81
C ASP A 132 11.58 16.70 13.13
N ARG A 133 11.50 15.39 13.13
CA ARG A 133 11.00 14.60 14.25
C ARG A 133 12.05 13.70 14.88
N GLY A 134 13.27 14.13 14.94
CA GLY A 134 14.43 13.50 15.56
C GLY A 134 14.27 12.04 15.98
N GLN A 135 14.73 11.09 15.19
CA GLN A 135 14.79 9.64 15.44
C GLN A 135 13.47 8.86 15.48
N VAL A 136 12.32 9.48 15.28
CA VAL A 136 11.04 8.75 15.18
C VAL A 136 10.78 8.27 13.77
N PHE A 137 11.14 9.06 12.75
CA PHE A 137 11.02 8.72 11.33
C PHE A 137 9.65 8.16 10.95
N MET A 138 8.61 8.77 11.48
CA MET A 138 7.24 8.29 11.36
C MET A 138 6.75 8.27 9.91
N GLN A 139 5.87 7.34 9.65
CA GLN A 139 5.14 7.24 8.39
C GLN A 139 3.63 7.23 8.68
N PRO A 140 3.06 8.40 9.00
CA PRO A 140 1.64 8.56 9.29
C PRO A 140 0.80 8.44 8.04
N LEU A 141 -0.52 8.41 8.24
CA LEU A 141 -1.50 8.59 7.18
C LEU A 141 -1.80 10.07 6.98
N CYS A 142 -1.66 10.52 5.77
CA CYS A 142 -2.12 11.82 5.29
C CYS A 142 -3.31 11.67 4.35
N GLN A 143 -4.05 12.74 4.16
CA GLN A 143 -5.20 12.80 3.26
C GLN A 143 -5.09 14.03 2.35
N MET A 144 -5.73 13.96 1.19
CA MET A 144 -5.86 15.09 0.27
C MET A 144 -7.11 14.94 -0.61
N ASN A 145 -7.50 16.01 -1.26
CA ASN A 145 -8.44 15.93 -2.38
C ASN A 145 -7.76 15.26 -3.59
N PRO A 146 -8.51 14.65 -4.52
CA PRO A 146 -7.94 13.99 -5.70
C PRO A 146 -7.04 14.88 -6.57
N ASP A 147 -7.23 16.19 -6.53
CA ASP A 147 -6.43 17.16 -7.28
C ASP A 147 -5.11 17.58 -6.59
N GLY A 148 -4.83 17.03 -5.40
CA GLY A 148 -3.66 17.31 -4.57
C GLY A 148 -3.85 18.48 -3.59
N THR A 149 -5.01 19.10 -3.54
CA THR A 149 -5.31 20.18 -2.58
C THR A 149 -5.77 19.63 -1.22
N GLY A 150 -5.79 20.49 -0.20
CA GLY A 150 -6.32 20.13 1.12
C GLY A 150 -5.50 19.05 1.85
N GLN A 151 -4.21 18.98 1.61
CA GLN A 151 -3.32 18.04 2.29
C GLN A 151 -3.33 18.28 3.80
N ALA A 152 -3.62 17.24 4.54
CA ALA A 152 -3.72 17.26 5.99
C ALA A 152 -3.42 15.89 6.57
N GLU A 153 -3.14 15.85 7.86
CA GLU A 153 -3.06 14.61 8.60
C GLU A 153 -4.40 13.86 8.60
N TYR A 154 -4.34 12.56 8.41
CA TYR A 154 -5.47 11.66 8.66
C TYR A 154 -5.30 10.93 9.99
N TYR A 155 -4.14 10.31 10.24
CA TYR A 155 -3.81 9.62 11.49
C TYR A 155 -2.29 9.54 11.72
N GLY A 156 -1.86 9.81 12.94
CA GLY A 156 -0.51 9.49 13.41
C GLY A 156 0.54 10.57 13.16
N GLY A 157 0.14 11.76 12.69
CA GLY A 157 1.09 12.84 12.38
C GLY A 157 1.86 13.39 13.59
N ASN A 158 1.41 13.09 14.81
CA ASN A 158 2.11 13.46 16.04
C ASN A 158 2.39 12.26 16.96
N SER A 159 2.34 11.04 16.44
CA SER A 159 2.47 9.82 17.23
C SER A 159 3.93 9.36 17.35
N PHE A 160 4.30 8.87 18.53
CA PHE A 160 5.45 8.01 18.69
C PHE A 160 5.14 6.58 18.22
N PHE A 161 3.91 6.12 18.46
CA PHE A 161 3.42 4.81 18.05
C PHE A 161 1.92 4.89 17.67
N PRO A 162 1.51 4.22 16.58
CA PRO A 162 2.30 3.42 15.65
C PRO A 162 3.26 4.28 14.82
N THR A 163 4.47 3.78 14.57
CA THR A 163 5.50 4.54 13.83
C THR A 163 5.21 4.58 12.34
N THR A 164 4.75 3.46 11.78
CA THR A 164 4.39 3.34 10.37
C THR A 164 3.01 2.72 10.22
N VAL A 165 2.18 3.37 9.42
CA VAL A 165 0.86 2.88 9.02
C VAL A 165 0.82 2.81 7.49
N THR A 166 0.54 1.62 6.94
CA THR A 166 0.62 1.37 5.50
C THR A 166 -0.47 0.41 5.02
N HIS A 167 -0.57 0.20 3.71
CA HIS A 167 -1.56 -0.68 3.07
C HIS A 167 -3.00 -0.40 3.52
N THR A 168 -3.33 0.87 3.67
CA THR A 168 -4.62 1.31 4.21
C THR A 168 -5.74 1.08 3.21
N ARG A 169 -6.88 0.58 3.70
CA ARG A 169 -8.14 0.47 2.95
C ARG A 169 -9.31 0.85 3.85
N GLN A 170 -10.23 1.66 3.32
CA GLN A 170 -11.45 1.99 4.06
C GLN A 170 -12.34 0.76 4.24
N ILE A 171 -12.93 0.64 5.42
CA ILE A 171 -14.00 -0.33 5.68
C ILE A 171 -15.29 0.23 5.08
N PRO A 172 -15.92 -0.46 4.10
CA PRO A 172 -17.08 0.06 3.38
C PRO A 172 -18.20 0.56 4.31
N GLY A 173 -18.74 1.74 4.00
CA GLY A 173 -19.82 2.36 4.73
C GLY A 173 -19.47 2.92 6.12
N THR A 174 -18.20 3.01 6.45
CA THR A 174 -17.72 3.56 7.73
C THR A 174 -16.65 4.64 7.48
N ARG A 175 -16.21 5.33 8.53
CA ARG A 175 -15.02 6.21 8.51
C ARG A 175 -13.75 5.50 8.97
N LYS A 176 -13.86 4.23 9.33
CA LYS A 176 -12.74 3.43 9.78
C LYS A 176 -11.92 2.93 8.60
N VAL A 177 -10.65 2.72 8.83
CA VAL A 177 -9.75 2.10 7.87
C VAL A 177 -9.09 0.87 8.48
N MET A 178 -8.86 -0.14 7.67
CA MET A 178 -8.02 -1.28 8.01
C MET A 178 -6.63 -1.03 7.45
N ALA A 179 -5.60 -1.30 8.24
CA ALA A 179 -4.23 -0.99 7.89
C ALA A 179 -3.23 -1.99 8.48
N THR A 180 -2.02 -1.97 7.96
CA THR A 180 -0.87 -2.67 8.52
C THR A 180 -0.01 -1.69 9.30
N ILE A 181 0.35 -2.01 10.55
CA ILE A 181 1.28 -1.22 11.36
C ILE A 181 2.60 -1.96 11.55
N LEU A 182 3.68 -1.21 11.44
CA LEU A 182 5.04 -1.72 11.51
C LEU A 182 6.00 -0.66 12.08
N GLY A 183 7.23 -1.04 12.34
CA GLY A 183 8.27 -0.13 12.82
C GLY A 183 9.17 0.38 11.70
N HIS A 184 10.02 1.33 12.02
CA HIS A 184 11.12 1.75 11.16
C HIS A 184 12.10 0.59 10.88
N HIS A 185 12.83 0.62 9.79
CA HIS A 185 13.75 -0.44 9.34
C HIS A 185 13.08 -1.82 9.22
N THR A 186 11.88 -1.89 8.67
CA THR A 186 11.18 -3.15 8.45
C THR A 186 10.81 -3.32 6.98
N PRO A 187 10.69 -4.57 6.49
CA PRO A 187 9.95 -4.84 5.27
C PRO A 187 8.50 -4.39 5.42
N GLN A 188 7.83 -4.10 4.32
CA GLN A 188 6.45 -3.57 4.30
C GLN A 188 5.38 -4.62 4.62
N HIS A 189 5.48 -5.24 5.79
CA HIS A 189 4.49 -6.13 6.39
C HIS A 189 4.59 -6.03 7.92
N GLY A 190 3.53 -6.34 8.63
CA GLY A 190 3.50 -6.17 10.09
C GLY A 190 2.21 -6.67 10.70
N LYS A 191 1.64 -5.92 11.63
CA LYS A 191 0.43 -6.26 12.38
C LYS A 191 -0.79 -5.61 11.77
N LEU A 192 -1.92 -6.32 11.80
CA LEU A 192 -3.18 -5.84 11.25
C LEU A 192 -3.96 -5.06 12.31
N CYS A 193 -4.44 -3.88 11.94
CA CYS A 193 -5.28 -3.05 12.80
C CYS A 193 -6.46 -2.43 12.04
N ILE A 194 -7.45 -2.00 12.82
CA ILE A 194 -8.47 -1.04 12.41
C ILE A 194 -8.17 0.28 13.11
N ILE A 195 -8.24 1.37 12.36
CA ILE A 195 -8.08 2.74 12.85
C ILE A 195 -9.42 3.46 12.71
N ASP A 196 -9.91 3.98 13.82
CA ASP A 196 -11.09 4.85 13.90
C ASP A 196 -10.63 6.28 14.21
N PRO A 197 -10.51 7.17 13.21
CA PRO A 197 -10.02 8.54 13.43
C PRO A 197 -10.98 9.41 14.24
N GLU A 198 -12.22 8.96 14.47
CA GLU A 198 -13.18 9.65 15.36
C GLU A 198 -12.95 9.32 16.83
N ALA A 199 -12.32 8.18 17.12
CA ALA A 199 -11.96 7.77 18.49
C ALA A 199 -10.61 8.33 18.95
N GLY A 200 -9.80 8.84 18.03
CA GLY A 200 -8.50 9.45 18.27
C GLY A 200 -7.64 9.45 17.02
N ARG A 201 -6.64 10.33 16.97
CA ARG A 201 -5.79 10.50 15.78
C ARG A 201 -4.31 10.25 16.02
N ASP A 202 -3.90 10.09 17.26
CA ASP A 202 -2.51 9.96 17.64
C ASP A 202 -2.30 8.95 18.77
N GLU A 203 -1.06 8.54 18.99
CA GLU A 203 -0.60 7.80 20.14
C GLU A 203 -1.42 6.53 20.43
N ASN A 204 -1.74 5.79 19.38
CA ASN A 204 -2.53 4.56 19.44
C ASN A 204 -4.00 4.76 19.85
N GLU A 205 -4.46 5.98 20.03
CA GLU A 205 -5.89 6.26 20.20
C GLU A 205 -6.64 5.89 18.92
N GLY A 206 -7.81 5.29 19.05
CA GLY A 206 -8.58 4.81 17.91
C GLY A 206 -8.01 3.60 17.19
N VAL A 207 -6.86 3.05 17.58
CA VAL A 207 -6.27 1.84 17.00
C VAL A 207 -6.73 0.59 17.74
N MET A 208 -7.31 -0.33 17.00
CA MET A 208 -7.66 -1.66 17.46
C MET A 208 -6.84 -2.71 16.71
N LEU A 209 -5.98 -3.45 17.40
CA LEU A 209 -5.29 -4.59 16.81
C LEU A 209 -6.30 -5.70 16.47
N VAL A 210 -6.28 -6.14 15.22
CA VAL A 210 -7.13 -7.24 14.73
C VAL A 210 -6.37 -8.55 14.83
N ALA A 211 -5.10 -8.56 14.48
CA ALA A 211 -4.28 -9.76 14.54
C ALA A 211 -2.78 -9.40 14.73
N PRO A 212 -2.11 -10.09 15.66
CA PRO A 212 -2.70 -11.01 16.63
C PRO A 212 -3.33 -10.27 17.84
N LEU A 213 -4.52 -10.67 18.24
CA LEU A 213 -5.24 -10.07 19.38
C LEU A 213 -4.52 -10.25 20.74
N HIS A 214 -3.79 -11.35 20.91
CA HIS A 214 -3.35 -11.81 22.23
C HIS A 214 -1.82 -11.91 22.41
N ARG A 215 -1.06 -11.34 21.49
CA ARG A 215 0.40 -11.28 21.61
C ARG A 215 0.88 -9.85 21.37
N PRO A 216 0.62 -8.91 22.29
CA PRO A 216 1.13 -7.57 22.14
C PRO A 216 2.66 -7.63 22.17
N GLU A 217 3.27 -7.26 21.08
CA GLU A 217 4.69 -6.97 21.04
C GLU A 217 4.92 -5.67 21.79
N ALA A 218 6.04 -5.56 22.50
CA ALA A 218 6.40 -4.31 23.16
C ALA A 218 6.51 -3.18 22.14
N VAL A 219 5.92 -2.04 22.45
CA VAL A 219 6.01 -0.83 21.61
C VAL A 219 7.47 -0.44 21.44
N LYS A 220 7.88 -0.29 20.19
CA LYS A 220 9.21 0.19 19.81
C LYS A 220 9.14 0.88 18.45
N VAL A 221 9.97 1.88 18.24
CA VAL A 221 10.04 2.61 16.97
C VAL A 221 10.62 1.72 15.88
N ASP A 222 11.67 1.01 16.21
CA ASP A 222 12.44 0.22 15.26
C ASP A 222 12.01 -1.24 15.26
N THR A 223 11.87 -1.84 14.09
CA THR A 223 11.56 -3.26 13.89
C THR A 223 10.27 -3.78 14.56
N TYR A 224 9.31 -2.90 14.91
CA TYR A 224 8.01 -3.34 15.44
C TYR A 224 7.26 -4.22 14.44
N GLY A 225 6.55 -5.20 14.96
CA GLY A 225 5.62 -6.01 14.19
C GLY A 225 6.27 -7.16 13.38
N GLN A 226 7.56 -7.41 13.51
CA GLN A 226 8.29 -8.37 12.67
C GLN A 226 8.32 -9.80 13.18
N PHE A 227 7.84 -10.06 14.39
CA PHE A 227 7.82 -11.41 14.96
C PHE A 227 6.45 -12.08 14.83
N GLY A 228 6.45 -13.39 14.54
CA GLY A 228 5.23 -14.19 14.41
C GLY A 228 4.41 -13.83 13.16
N ASP A 229 3.10 -13.83 13.29
CA ASP A 229 2.16 -13.59 12.18
C ASP A 229 2.41 -12.26 11.48
N GLN A 230 2.49 -12.30 10.14
CA GLN A 230 2.72 -11.13 9.29
C GLN A 230 1.57 -10.92 8.33
N PHE A 231 1.19 -9.66 8.17
CA PHE A 231 0.05 -9.21 7.37
C PHE A 231 0.47 -8.08 6.43
N GLN A 232 -0.15 -8.05 5.26
CA GLN A 232 -0.04 -6.94 4.29
C GLN A 232 -1.27 -6.88 3.40
N HIS A 233 -1.55 -5.71 2.81
CA HIS A 233 -2.62 -5.50 1.85
C HIS A 233 -3.99 -5.99 2.31
N PRO A 234 -4.54 -5.52 3.45
CA PRO A 234 -5.88 -5.86 3.85
C PRO A 234 -6.91 -5.34 2.84
N TYR A 235 -7.95 -6.12 2.61
CA TYR A 235 -9.09 -5.73 1.78
C TYR A 235 -10.39 -6.01 2.54
N PRO A 236 -10.91 -5.03 3.30
CA PRO A 236 -12.13 -5.21 4.07
C PRO A 236 -13.35 -5.33 3.15
N LEU A 237 -14.20 -6.31 3.44
CA LEU A 237 -15.49 -6.51 2.78
C LEU A 237 -16.60 -5.81 3.56
N ASN A 238 -16.45 -5.76 4.86
CA ASN A 238 -17.29 -5.06 5.84
C ASN A 238 -16.53 -4.94 7.17
N GLU A 239 -17.20 -4.52 8.27
CA GLU A 239 -16.54 -4.38 9.59
C GLU A 239 -16.07 -5.71 10.21
N GLU A 240 -16.58 -6.84 9.77
CA GLU A 240 -16.27 -8.15 10.33
C GLU A 240 -15.40 -9.02 9.42
N GLU A 241 -15.47 -8.85 8.12
CA GLU A 241 -14.88 -9.76 7.12
C GLU A 241 -13.94 -9.04 6.18
N PHE A 242 -12.79 -9.67 5.90
CA PHE A 242 -11.77 -9.11 5.02
C PHE A 242 -10.94 -10.20 4.32
N LEU A 243 -10.36 -9.83 3.20
CA LEU A 243 -9.28 -10.57 2.56
C LEU A 243 -7.95 -10.00 3.03
N ILE A 244 -6.93 -10.85 3.14
CA ILE A 244 -5.62 -10.46 3.65
C ILE A 244 -4.51 -11.32 3.06
N SER A 245 -3.41 -10.71 2.74
CA SER A 245 -2.16 -11.38 2.47
C SER A 245 -1.48 -11.69 3.80
N TYR A 246 -1.30 -12.97 4.12
CA TYR A 246 -0.88 -13.43 5.44
C TYR A 246 0.17 -14.54 5.36
N THR A 247 1.10 -14.54 6.31
CA THR A 247 2.01 -15.63 6.60
C THR A 247 2.17 -15.81 8.12
N PRO A 248 2.15 -17.05 8.64
CA PRO A 248 2.36 -17.32 10.07
C PRO A 248 3.83 -17.24 10.49
N LEU A 249 4.75 -17.10 9.54
CA LEU A 249 6.19 -17.07 9.78
C LEU A 249 6.66 -15.63 9.88
N GLY A 250 7.24 -15.27 11.01
CA GLY A 250 7.91 -14.00 11.18
C GLY A 250 9.08 -13.82 10.19
N TYR A 251 9.57 -12.59 10.09
CA TYR A 251 10.73 -12.28 9.26
C TYR A 251 11.96 -13.04 9.77
N HIS A 252 12.58 -13.81 8.89
CA HIS A 252 13.87 -14.48 9.13
C HIS A 252 14.84 -14.11 8.02
N VAL A 253 15.97 -13.56 8.39
CA VAL A 253 17.04 -13.21 7.44
C VAL A 253 17.45 -14.46 6.64
N GLY A 254 17.42 -14.34 5.32
CA GLY A 254 17.84 -15.41 4.40
C GLY A 254 16.75 -16.42 4.01
N HIS A 255 15.52 -16.26 4.53
CA HIS A 255 14.38 -17.06 4.09
C HIS A 255 13.36 -16.20 3.38
N PRO A 256 12.94 -16.53 2.14
CA PRO A 256 11.86 -15.83 1.48
C PRO A 256 10.56 -16.03 2.28
N MET A 257 9.82 -14.95 2.51
CA MET A 257 8.49 -15.03 3.10
C MET A 257 7.47 -15.35 2.02
N GLU A 258 6.68 -16.39 2.25
CA GLU A 258 5.60 -16.77 1.36
C GLU A 258 4.28 -16.31 1.96
N PHE A 259 3.66 -15.34 1.32
CA PHE A 259 2.32 -14.86 1.67
C PHE A 259 1.27 -15.61 0.85
N SER A 260 0.15 -15.91 1.48
CA SER A 260 -1.03 -16.46 0.83
C SER A 260 -2.24 -15.58 1.11
N ILE A 261 -3.26 -15.64 0.27
CA ILE A 261 -4.48 -14.87 0.46
C ILE A 261 -5.45 -15.68 1.32
N TYR A 262 -5.94 -15.04 2.37
CA TYR A 262 -6.91 -15.59 3.30
C TYR A 262 -8.15 -14.72 3.37
N TRP A 263 -9.30 -15.35 3.57
CA TRP A 263 -10.47 -14.70 4.11
C TRP A 263 -10.44 -14.86 5.64
N MET A 264 -10.64 -13.77 6.35
CA MET A 264 -10.60 -13.74 7.81
C MET A 264 -11.76 -12.92 8.37
N ARG A 265 -12.02 -13.08 9.68
CA ARG A 265 -12.98 -12.30 10.44
C ARG A 265 -12.29 -11.56 11.58
N THR A 266 -12.80 -10.36 11.89
CA THR A 266 -12.33 -9.55 13.03
C THR A 266 -12.76 -10.14 14.38
N ILE A 267 -13.88 -10.88 14.41
CA ILE A 267 -14.46 -11.48 15.60
C ILE A 267 -14.64 -12.99 15.36
N GLY A 268 -14.18 -13.80 16.32
CA GLY A 268 -14.29 -15.27 16.26
C GLY A 268 -13.19 -15.94 15.45
N PHE A 269 -13.17 -17.28 15.50
CA PHE A 269 -12.17 -18.10 14.80
C PHE A 269 -12.65 -18.43 13.37
N GLY A 270 -12.49 -17.47 12.46
CA GLY A 270 -12.75 -17.68 11.05
C GLY A 270 -11.51 -17.30 10.22
N CYS A 271 -10.75 -18.30 9.78
CA CYS A 271 -9.65 -18.11 8.85
C CYS A 271 -9.77 -19.20 7.77
N GLN A 272 -9.97 -18.78 6.52
CA GLN A 272 -10.03 -19.68 5.38
C GLN A 272 -8.96 -19.30 4.36
N HIS A 273 -8.07 -20.23 4.06
CA HIS A 273 -7.11 -20.10 2.98
C HIS A 273 -7.84 -20.08 1.63
N ILE A 274 -7.60 -19.05 0.82
CA ILE A 274 -8.21 -18.89 -0.50
C ILE A 274 -7.22 -19.22 -1.61
N LEU A 275 -6.03 -18.61 -1.58
CA LEU A 275 -5.02 -18.77 -2.63
C LEU A 275 -3.63 -18.79 -2.01
N GLN A 276 -2.83 -19.78 -2.40
CA GLN A 276 -1.40 -19.79 -2.12
C GLN A 276 -0.69 -18.97 -3.22
N SER A 277 0.19 -18.06 -2.83
CA SER A 277 1.06 -17.39 -3.79
C SER A 277 1.86 -18.47 -4.52
N ALA A 278 1.82 -18.46 -5.85
CA ALA A 278 2.78 -19.23 -6.60
C ALA A 278 4.16 -18.66 -6.25
N SER A 279 4.92 -19.37 -5.44
CA SER A 279 6.30 -18.99 -5.17
C SER A 279 7.00 -18.87 -6.50
N SER A 280 7.45 -17.67 -6.86
CA SER A 280 8.45 -17.50 -7.90
C SER A 280 9.77 -18.06 -7.34
N ALA A 281 9.82 -19.37 -7.21
CA ALA A 281 11.06 -20.08 -7.02
C ALA A 281 11.84 -20.06 -8.32
N SER A 282 12.42 -18.93 -8.66
CA SER A 282 13.62 -18.92 -9.48
C SER A 282 14.80 -19.15 -8.56
N ARG A 283 15.04 -20.41 -8.27
CA ARG A 283 16.37 -20.86 -7.86
C ARG A 283 17.33 -20.65 -9.03
N THR A 284 18.34 -19.99 -8.78
CA THR A 284 19.77 -20.02 -9.09
C THR A 284 20.30 -18.63 -9.32
#